data_094d95b44cd2f8e4ae5d049df1dff88c
#
_entry.id   094d95b44cd2f8e4ae5d049df1dff88c
#
_cell.length_a   1.000
_cell.length_b   1.000
_cell.length_c   1.000
_cell.angle_alpha   90.00
_cell.angle_beta   90.00
_cell.angle_gamma   90.00
#
_symmetry.space_group_name_H-M   'P 1'
#
loop_
_entity.id
_entity.type
_entity.pdbx_description
1 polymer ?
#
loop_
_entity_poly.entity_id
_entity_poly.type
_entity_poly.pdbx_seq_one_letter_code
_entity_poly.pdbx_strand_id
1 'polypeptide(L)'
;MEQKESAIANISSGLGFIPRAIMPLYCATKAALHSFSLSLRHQLRNTTIKVFEIIPPTTDTELDRGARGRKGQADRGTKPEVVAEAGIEAMDKDNFEAAIGQAQFLLTSSRNEPERVFQMINAR
;
A
#
# COMPACT_ATOMS: atom_id res chain seq x y z
N MET A 1 10.24 -14.76 -27.97
CA MET A 1 10.75 -15.49 -26.79
C MET A 1 9.66 -15.60 -25.75
N GLU A 2 9.40 -16.79 -25.33
CA GLU A 2 8.40 -17.02 -24.29
C GLU A 2 8.97 -16.69 -22.92
N GLN A 3 8.22 -15.90 -22.16
CA GLN A 3 8.57 -15.70 -20.75
C GLN A 3 7.90 -16.78 -19.93
N LYS A 4 8.70 -17.49 -19.14
CA LYS A 4 8.18 -18.54 -18.27
C LYS A 4 7.43 -17.96 -17.09
N GLU A 5 7.82 -16.77 -16.64
CA GLU A 5 7.24 -16.14 -15.47
C GLU A 5 7.41 -14.64 -15.56
N SER A 6 6.35 -13.92 -15.21
CA SER A 6 6.40 -12.47 -15.11
C SER A 6 5.54 -12.01 -13.95
N ALA A 7 5.77 -10.78 -13.52
CA ALA A 7 5.06 -10.21 -12.38
C ALA A 7 4.67 -8.77 -12.64
N ILE A 8 3.51 -8.41 -12.12
CA ILE A 8 3.05 -7.03 -12.05
C ILE A 8 2.95 -6.68 -10.57
N ALA A 9 3.58 -5.58 -10.18
CA ALA A 9 3.50 -5.11 -8.80
C ALA A 9 2.85 -3.74 -8.78
N ASN A 10 1.69 -3.65 -8.17
CA ASN A 10 0.98 -2.39 -7.97
C ASN A 10 1.29 -1.87 -6.57
N ILE A 11 1.61 -0.58 -6.48
CA ILE A 11 1.97 0.04 -5.21
C ILE A 11 0.79 0.86 -4.72
N SER A 12 0.09 0.34 -3.72
CA SER A 12 -1.03 1.04 -3.10
C SER A 12 -0.58 1.78 -1.84
N SER A 13 -1.38 1.79 -0.81
CA SER A 13 -1.05 2.43 0.47
C SER A 13 -1.97 1.89 1.55
N GLY A 14 -1.48 1.87 2.77
CA GLY A 14 -2.34 1.59 3.93
C GLY A 14 -3.52 2.53 4.01
N LEU A 15 -3.38 3.77 3.53
CA LEU A 15 -4.46 4.75 3.50
C LEU A 15 -5.55 4.43 2.47
N GLY A 16 -5.32 3.46 1.59
CA GLY A 16 -6.37 2.92 0.73
C GLY A 16 -7.31 1.98 1.48
N PHE A 17 -6.91 1.52 2.65
CA PHE A 17 -7.71 0.62 3.48
C PHE A 17 -8.46 1.37 4.59
N ILE A 18 -7.80 2.32 5.25
CA ILE A 18 -8.45 3.24 6.19
C ILE A 18 -7.98 4.64 5.84
N PRO A 19 -8.87 5.48 5.32
CA PRO A 19 -8.44 6.76 4.76
C PRO A 19 -8.20 7.83 5.82
N ARG A 20 -7.32 8.76 5.50
CA ARG A 20 -7.23 10.03 6.20
C ARG A 20 -8.13 11.03 5.51
N ALA A 21 -9.07 11.59 6.25
CA ALA A 21 -10.12 12.43 5.69
C ALA A 21 -9.57 13.72 5.06
N ILE A 22 -8.40 14.18 5.49
CA ILE A 22 -7.79 15.38 4.90
C ILE A 22 -7.17 15.13 3.52
N MET A 23 -7.09 13.86 3.09
CA MET A 23 -6.50 13.47 1.81
C MET A 23 -7.45 12.53 1.05
N PRO A 24 -8.70 12.96 0.80
CA PRO A 24 -9.72 12.02 0.30
C PRO A 24 -9.43 11.48 -1.09
N LEU A 25 -8.91 12.31 -1.99
CA LEU A 25 -8.62 11.85 -3.35
C LEU A 25 -7.45 10.88 -3.39
N TYR A 26 -6.38 11.18 -2.64
CA TYR A 26 -5.24 10.28 -2.56
C TYR A 26 -5.69 8.91 -2.05
N CYS A 27 -6.44 8.88 -0.94
CA CYS A 27 -6.91 7.63 -0.37
C CYS A 27 -7.82 6.88 -1.32
N ALA A 28 -8.69 7.58 -2.04
CA ALA A 28 -9.58 6.96 -3.02
C ALA A 28 -8.82 6.33 -4.17
N THR A 29 -7.76 6.99 -4.67
CA THR A 29 -6.95 6.41 -5.75
C THR A 29 -6.21 5.15 -5.28
N LYS A 30 -5.76 5.14 -4.05
CA LYS A 30 -5.08 3.95 -3.50
C LYS A 30 -6.05 2.81 -3.23
N ALA A 31 -7.28 3.11 -2.81
CA ALA A 31 -8.33 2.11 -2.69
C ALA A 31 -8.70 1.52 -4.07
N ALA A 32 -8.72 2.36 -5.09
CA ALA A 32 -8.95 1.91 -6.46
C ALA A 32 -7.87 0.94 -6.93
N LEU A 33 -6.61 1.20 -6.59
CA LEU A 33 -5.50 0.30 -6.94
C LEU A 33 -5.65 -1.06 -6.27
N HIS A 34 -6.10 -1.10 -5.02
CA HIS A 34 -6.36 -2.37 -4.34
C HIS A 34 -7.44 -3.16 -5.08
N SER A 35 -8.57 -2.53 -5.37
CA SER A 35 -9.66 -3.17 -6.09
C SER A 35 -9.20 -3.68 -7.47
N PHE A 36 -8.46 -2.85 -8.20
CA PHE A 36 -7.92 -3.20 -9.50
C PHE A 36 -6.99 -4.41 -9.42
N SER A 37 -6.13 -4.46 -8.40
CA SER A 37 -5.18 -5.57 -8.21
C SER A 37 -5.91 -6.89 -8.00
N LEU A 38 -7.00 -6.90 -7.23
CA LEU A 38 -7.80 -8.09 -7.03
C LEU A 38 -8.40 -8.59 -8.34
N SER A 39 -8.98 -7.67 -9.12
CA SER A 39 -9.61 -8.01 -10.39
C SER A 39 -8.58 -8.52 -11.39
N LEU A 40 -7.45 -7.84 -11.49
CA LEU A 40 -6.39 -8.21 -12.42
C LEU A 40 -5.81 -9.59 -12.09
N ARG A 41 -5.60 -9.87 -10.80
CA ARG A 41 -5.10 -11.18 -10.37
C ARG A 41 -6.05 -12.28 -10.79
N HIS A 42 -7.33 -12.04 -10.64
CA HIS A 42 -8.35 -13.02 -11.06
C HIS A 42 -8.35 -13.21 -12.58
N GLN A 43 -8.27 -12.13 -13.34
CA GLN A 43 -8.24 -12.20 -14.80
C GLN A 43 -7.03 -12.98 -15.32
N LEU A 44 -5.90 -12.85 -14.64
CA LEU A 44 -4.64 -13.46 -15.08
C LEU A 44 -4.34 -14.81 -14.39
N ARG A 45 -5.30 -15.36 -13.65
CA ARG A 45 -5.07 -16.55 -12.82
C ARG A 45 -4.60 -17.80 -13.58
N ASN A 46 -4.96 -17.90 -14.85
CA ASN A 46 -4.57 -19.03 -15.70
C ASN A 46 -3.36 -18.74 -16.59
N THR A 47 -2.61 -17.71 -16.24
CA THR A 47 -1.39 -17.33 -16.96
C THR A 47 -0.18 -17.49 -16.04
N THR A 48 1.02 -17.25 -16.59
CA THR A 48 2.24 -17.23 -15.79
C THR A 48 2.49 -15.87 -15.13
N ILE A 49 1.58 -14.92 -15.30
CA ILE A 49 1.73 -13.57 -14.76
C ILE A 49 1.18 -13.52 -13.34
N LYS A 50 2.05 -13.17 -12.39
CA LYS A 50 1.67 -12.98 -10.99
C LYS A 50 1.38 -11.51 -10.74
N VAL A 51 0.33 -11.22 -9.99
CA VAL A 51 -0.05 -9.85 -9.66
C VAL A 51 0.10 -9.63 -8.16
N PHE A 52 0.99 -8.72 -7.80
CA PHE A 52 1.27 -8.38 -6.41
C PHE A 52 0.74 -6.99 -6.10
N GLU A 53 0.27 -6.82 -4.89
CA GLU A 53 -0.01 -5.50 -4.33
C GLU A 53 0.96 -5.28 -3.18
N ILE A 54 1.79 -4.26 -3.30
CA ILE A 54 2.69 -3.84 -2.23
C ILE A 54 2.03 -2.65 -1.54
N ILE A 55 1.84 -2.76 -0.24
CA ILE A 55 1.09 -1.79 0.55
C ILE A 55 2.07 -1.14 1.53
N PRO A 56 2.77 -0.07 1.12
CA PRO A 56 3.76 0.57 1.98
C PRO A 56 3.10 1.43 3.04
N PRO A 57 3.81 1.68 4.16
CA PRO A 57 3.41 2.71 5.10
C PRO A 57 3.81 4.09 4.57
N THR A 58 3.66 5.13 5.38
CA THR A 58 4.22 6.43 5.06
C THR A 58 5.71 6.27 4.73
N THR A 59 6.09 6.69 3.54
CA THR A 59 7.46 6.51 3.03
C THR A 59 8.15 7.85 2.88
N ASP A 60 9.42 7.93 3.30
CA ASP A 60 10.21 9.14 3.21
C ASP A 60 10.68 9.35 1.78
N THR A 61 9.89 10.09 0.99
CA THR A 61 10.24 10.45 -0.38
C THR A 61 10.25 11.96 -0.53
N GLU A 62 10.93 12.47 -1.56
CA GLU A 62 10.97 13.90 -1.82
C GLU A 62 9.60 14.46 -2.16
N LEU A 63 8.77 13.68 -2.81
CA LEU A 63 7.41 14.09 -3.17
C LEU A 63 6.58 14.42 -1.93
N ASP A 64 6.70 13.61 -0.88
CA ASP A 64 5.92 13.74 0.34
C ASP A 64 6.60 14.65 1.38
N ARG A 65 7.92 14.70 1.36
CA ARG A 65 8.71 15.42 2.35
C ARG A 65 8.35 16.88 2.46
N GLY A 66 8.17 17.56 1.34
CA GLY A 66 7.81 18.97 1.32
C GLY A 66 6.45 19.24 1.99
N ALA A 67 5.46 18.42 1.73
CA ALA A 67 4.13 18.57 2.32
C ALA A 67 4.17 18.37 3.83
N ARG A 68 4.89 17.35 4.30
CA ARG A 68 5.01 17.07 5.73
C ARG A 68 5.79 18.14 6.45
N GLY A 69 6.85 18.64 5.82
CA GLY A 69 7.65 19.72 6.40
C GLY A 69 6.85 20.98 6.61
N ARG A 70 6.03 21.36 5.61
CA ARG A 70 5.20 22.56 5.71
C ARG A 70 4.14 22.45 6.81
N LYS A 71 3.71 21.25 7.13
CA LYS A 71 2.71 21.02 8.19
C LYS A 71 3.34 20.84 9.56
N GLY A 72 4.65 21.01 9.68
CA GLY A 72 5.35 20.83 10.93
C GLY A 72 5.52 19.39 11.38
N GLN A 73 5.39 18.46 10.47
CA GLN A 73 5.53 17.04 10.76
C GLN A 73 7.02 16.66 10.76
N ALA A 74 7.49 16.19 11.90
CA ALA A 74 8.88 15.79 12.06
C ALA A 74 9.16 14.39 11.55
N ASP A 75 8.14 13.53 11.57
CA ASP A 75 8.28 12.15 11.12
C ASP A 75 8.41 12.10 9.61
N ARG A 76 9.47 11.47 9.14
CA ARG A 76 9.73 11.31 7.72
C ARG A 76 9.27 9.96 7.17
N GLY A 77 8.76 9.09 8.05
CA GLY A 77 8.28 7.79 7.64
C GLY A 77 9.39 6.79 7.39
N THR A 78 9.03 5.69 6.78
CA THR A 78 9.94 4.59 6.48
C THR A 78 10.81 4.93 5.27
N LYS A 79 12.08 4.54 5.33
CA LYS A 79 12.99 4.78 4.21
C LYS A 79 12.58 4.00 2.98
N PRO A 80 12.68 4.59 1.78
CA PRO A 80 12.30 3.90 0.54
C PRO A 80 13.02 2.57 0.34
N GLU A 81 14.30 2.49 0.73
CA GLU A 81 15.09 1.27 0.57
C GLU A 81 14.52 0.11 1.38
N VAL A 82 14.04 0.40 2.58
CA VAL A 82 13.43 -0.61 3.46
C VAL A 82 12.15 -1.13 2.83
N VAL A 83 11.33 -0.24 2.29
CA VAL A 83 10.09 -0.62 1.62
C VAL A 83 10.37 -1.47 0.38
N ALA A 84 11.35 -1.06 -0.42
CA ALA A 84 11.72 -1.78 -1.64
C ALA A 84 12.19 -3.20 -1.33
N GLU A 85 13.06 -3.35 -0.33
CA GLU A 85 13.57 -4.66 0.08
C GLU A 85 12.44 -5.57 0.57
N ALA A 86 11.55 -5.04 1.40
CA ALA A 86 10.42 -5.80 1.91
C ALA A 86 9.48 -6.22 0.78
N GLY A 87 9.28 -5.35 -0.19
CA GLY A 87 8.45 -5.66 -1.35
C GLY A 87 9.05 -6.79 -2.19
N ILE A 88 10.34 -6.73 -2.47
CA ILE A 88 11.02 -7.78 -3.23
C ILE A 88 10.96 -9.11 -2.47
N GLU A 89 11.19 -9.09 -1.17
CA GLU A 89 11.10 -10.30 -0.35
C GLU A 89 9.69 -10.90 -0.40
N ALA A 90 8.66 -10.05 -0.32
CA ALA A 90 7.29 -10.51 -0.40
C ALA A 90 6.99 -11.17 -1.74
N MET A 91 7.51 -10.60 -2.84
CA MET A 91 7.35 -11.19 -4.16
C MET A 91 8.04 -12.53 -4.27
N ASP A 92 9.24 -12.66 -3.71
CA ASP A 92 9.97 -13.92 -3.70
C ASP A 92 9.23 -15.03 -2.93
N LYS A 93 8.46 -14.66 -1.93
CA LYS A 93 7.69 -15.58 -1.10
C LYS A 93 6.25 -15.76 -1.56
N ASP A 94 5.89 -15.20 -2.72
CA ASP A 94 4.52 -15.22 -3.24
C ASP A 94 3.49 -14.66 -2.25
N ASN A 95 3.88 -13.61 -1.53
CA ASN A 95 2.96 -12.85 -0.70
C ASN A 95 2.29 -11.80 -1.60
N PHE A 96 1.11 -12.13 -2.12
CA PHE A 96 0.46 -11.32 -3.16
C PHE A 96 -0.14 -10.01 -2.64
N GLU A 97 -0.38 -9.91 -1.35
CA GLU A 97 -0.91 -8.69 -0.71
C GLU A 97 -0.01 -8.37 0.47
N ALA A 98 1.05 -7.62 0.19
CA ALA A 98 2.13 -7.41 1.15
C ALA A 98 2.03 -6.04 1.81
N ALA A 99 1.47 -6.00 3.01
CA ALA A 99 1.42 -4.81 3.83
C ALA A 99 2.70 -4.70 4.66
N ILE A 100 3.35 -3.55 4.57
CA ILE A 100 4.67 -3.32 5.17
C ILE A 100 4.56 -2.34 6.33
N GLY A 101 5.16 -2.70 7.46
CA GLY A 101 5.18 -1.83 8.63
C GLY A 101 3.79 -1.47 9.13
N GLN A 102 3.55 -0.19 9.37
CA GLN A 102 2.25 0.28 9.88
C GLN A 102 1.10 0.03 8.92
N ALA A 103 1.39 -0.17 7.63
CA ALA A 103 0.33 -0.50 6.68
C ALA A 103 -0.36 -1.82 7.04
N GLN A 104 0.35 -2.73 7.67
CA GLN A 104 -0.24 -3.99 8.12
C GLN A 104 -1.32 -3.75 9.18
N PHE A 105 -1.10 -2.81 10.07
CA PHE A 105 -2.10 -2.42 11.07
C PHE A 105 -3.37 -1.88 10.39
N LEU A 106 -3.20 -1.00 9.40
CA LEU A 106 -4.34 -0.42 8.68
C LEU A 106 -5.10 -1.49 7.88
N LEU A 107 -4.37 -2.40 7.24
CA LEU A 107 -5.00 -3.49 6.49
C LEU A 107 -5.82 -4.38 7.42
N THR A 108 -5.23 -4.83 8.50
CA THR A 108 -5.91 -5.69 9.46
C THR A 108 -7.11 -4.99 10.08
N SER A 109 -6.94 -3.72 10.46
CA SER A 109 -8.00 -2.93 11.07
C SER A 109 -9.16 -2.69 10.11
N SER A 110 -8.88 -2.53 8.83
CA SER A 110 -9.93 -2.33 7.83
C SER A 110 -10.88 -3.53 7.74
N ARG A 111 -10.39 -4.69 8.12
CA ARG A 111 -11.17 -5.93 8.09
C ARG A 111 -11.86 -6.25 9.42
N ASN A 112 -11.30 -5.76 10.52
CA ASN A 112 -11.79 -6.10 11.87
C ASN A 112 -12.48 -4.96 12.59
N GLU A 113 -11.95 -3.74 12.51
CA GLU A 113 -12.43 -2.60 13.28
C GLU A 113 -12.34 -1.31 12.47
N PRO A 114 -12.93 -1.25 11.27
CA PRO A 114 -12.70 -0.11 10.37
C PRO A 114 -13.15 1.22 10.95
N GLU A 115 -14.31 1.27 11.61
CA GLU A 115 -14.82 2.52 12.14
C GLU A 115 -13.98 3.04 13.31
N ARG A 116 -13.60 2.16 14.22
CA ARG A 116 -12.82 2.57 15.38
C ARG A 116 -11.48 3.17 14.96
N VAL A 117 -10.79 2.50 14.05
CA VAL A 117 -9.48 2.95 13.60
C VAL A 117 -9.60 4.19 12.72
N PHE A 118 -10.64 4.28 11.90
CA PHE A 118 -10.90 5.49 11.13
C PHE A 118 -11.05 6.70 12.05
N GLN A 119 -11.85 6.57 13.10
CA GLN A 119 -12.02 7.66 14.06
C GLN A 119 -10.70 7.99 14.76
N MET A 120 -9.92 6.98 15.12
CA MET A 120 -8.66 7.18 15.81
C MET A 120 -7.65 7.96 14.97
N ILE A 121 -7.45 7.58 13.71
CA ILE A 121 -6.44 8.23 12.87
C ILE A 121 -6.90 9.59 12.35
N ASN A 122 -8.19 9.89 12.42
CA ASN A 122 -8.75 11.17 11.99
C ASN A 122 -9.13 12.07 13.17
N ALA A 123 -8.84 11.66 14.39
CA ALA A 123 -9.07 12.48 15.56
C ALA A 123 -8.15 13.70 15.57
N ARG A 124 -8.62 14.80 16.14
CA ARG A 124 -7.84 16.02 16.31
C ARG A 124 -7.13 16.05 17.64
#